data_5e0277c8138a47530be26ee9a887cea8
#
_entry.id   5e0277c8138a47530be26ee9a887cea8
#
_cell.length_a   1.000
_cell.length_b   1.000
_cell.length_c   1.000
_cell.angle_alpha   90.00
_cell.angle_beta   90.00
_cell.angle_gamma   90.00
#
_symmetry.space_group_name_H-M   'P 1'
#
loop_
_entity.id
_entity.type
_entity.pdbx_description
1 polymer ?
#
loop_
_entity_poly.entity_id
_entity_poly.type
_entity_poly.pdbx_seq_one_letter_code
_entity_poly.pdbx_strand_id
1 'polypeptide(L)'
;MSPAYEYSYGRQNWFDYSAEEHHAVRTDIGLFDQTSFAKFRLEGPDAERVLNQLSANEVAVPVGKIVYTQWLNDNGGIEADLTVTREADDRFMIVTAAATQVRDFHWLKDHIGEDDRAIAVDVTSGSAVFSVMGPNSRTFLQALTPSDLSNEAFPFGTSQEIDLGYARVRASRVTYVGELGWEIYVPAEFAAGVFDVLTQDGSDRSPHLAGYHALNSLRMEKGYRHWGHDITPDDTPLEAGLGFAIAWNKPDGFIGKDALVRQRETGVSRRLVQLALEDSDKLLYHNEPIWRDGALVGETSSGMWGHTLQQSLALGYVANHDGIADAGYIDAGTYEIEVAGQRLPARVSLQPFYDPKSLRVKA
;
A
#
# COMPACT_ATOMS: atom_id res chain seq x y z
N MET A 1 25.51 16.63 -13.96
CA MET A 1 24.27 17.42 -14.05
C MET A 1 23.54 17.31 -12.72
N SER A 2 23.01 18.39 -12.16
CA SER A 2 22.07 18.26 -11.05
C SER A 2 20.78 17.67 -11.60
N PRO A 3 20.22 16.62 -10.99
CA PRO A 3 18.95 16.07 -11.44
C PRO A 3 17.85 17.12 -11.20
N ALA A 4 17.08 17.42 -12.23
CA ALA A 4 15.93 18.29 -12.16
C ALA A 4 14.73 17.60 -12.83
N TYR A 5 13.56 17.68 -12.21
CA TYR A 5 12.34 17.12 -12.79
C TYR A 5 11.79 18.04 -13.88
N GLU A 6 11.51 17.46 -15.03
CA GLU A 6 10.83 18.14 -16.14
C GLU A 6 9.46 17.49 -16.33
N TYR A 7 8.42 18.18 -15.84
CA TYR A 7 7.03 17.70 -15.94
C TYR A 7 6.44 18.00 -17.32
N SER A 8 5.69 17.06 -17.83
CA SER A 8 5.05 17.13 -19.14
C SER A 8 3.88 16.15 -19.21
N TYR A 9 2.88 16.40 -20.04
CA TYR A 9 1.85 15.41 -20.40
C TYR A 9 2.37 14.35 -21.39
N GLY A 10 3.58 14.50 -21.92
CA GLY A 10 4.35 13.48 -22.60
C GLY A 10 5.37 12.85 -21.67
N ARG A 11 6.39 12.19 -22.20
CA ARG A 11 7.43 11.53 -21.41
C ARG A 11 8.23 12.53 -20.59
N GLN A 12 8.37 12.26 -19.30
CA GLN A 12 9.24 13.00 -18.40
C GLN A 12 10.71 12.59 -18.60
N ASN A 13 11.66 13.41 -18.13
CA ASN A 13 13.09 13.15 -18.27
C ASN A 13 13.59 11.95 -17.42
N TRP A 14 12.78 11.43 -16.50
CA TRP A 14 13.07 10.22 -15.70
C TRP A 14 12.35 8.96 -16.19
N PHE A 15 11.53 9.07 -17.25
CA PHE A 15 10.64 8.00 -17.72
C PHE A 15 11.38 6.68 -18.01
N ASP A 16 12.49 6.74 -18.74
CA ASP A 16 13.23 5.54 -19.15
C ASP A 16 13.92 4.88 -17.93
N TYR A 17 14.47 5.67 -17.01
CA TYR A 17 15.06 5.15 -15.76
C TYR A 17 14.02 4.45 -14.88
N SER A 18 12.86 5.07 -14.68
CA SER A 18 11.78 4.44 -13.91
C SER A 18 11.24 3.19 -14.61
N ALA A 19 11.29 3.12 -15.94
CA ALA A 19 10.93 1.94 -16.71
C ALA A 19 11.91 0.78 -16.47
N GLU A 20 13.22 1.03 -16.49
CA GLU A 20 14.25 0.02 -16.22
C GLU A 20 14.09 -0.56 -14.82
N GLU A 21 13.93 0.30 -13.80
CA GLU A 21 13.71 -0.12 -12.42
C GLU A 21 12.41 -0.93 -12.28
N HIS A 22 11.30 -0.46 -12.88
CA HIS A 22 10.03 -1.15 -12.88
C HIS A 22 10.14 -2.56 -13.49
N HIS A 23 10.79 -2.66 -14.65
CA HIS A 23 10.98 -3.94 -15.33
C HIS A 23 11.84 -4.90 -14.51
N ALA A 24 12.89 -4.40 -13.86
CA ALA A 24 13.72 -5.21 -12.97
C ALA A 24 12.90 -5.82 -11.83
N VAL A 25 12.02 -5.04 -11.19
CA VAL A 25 11.12 -5.55 -10.15
C VAL A 25 10.14 -6.59 -10.69
N ARG A 26 9.59 -6.39 -11.89
CA ARG A 26 8.61 -7.32 -12.50
C ARG A 26 9.22 -8.64 -12.98
N THR A 27 10.48 -8.62 -13.39
CA THR A 27 11.11 -9.77 -14.07
C THR A 27 12.22 -10.42 -13.26
N ASP A 28 12.78 -9.71 -12.27
CA ASP A 28 13.89 -10.20 -11.46
C ASP A 28 13.76 -9.77 -9.99
N ILE A 29 14.57 -8.82 -9.52
CA ILE A 29 14.61 -8.36 -8.13
C ILE A 29 14.85 -6.85 -8.09
N GLY A 30 14.01 -6.13 -7.36
CA GLY A 30 14.23 -4.74 -6.98
C GLY A 30 14.49 -4.59 -5.48
N LEU A 31 15.36 -3.65 -5.14
CA LEU A 31 15.64 -3.23 -3.77
C LEU A 31 15.21 -1.78 -3.59
N PHE A 32 14.29 -1.54 -2.64
CA PHE A 32 13.81 -0.21 -2.28
C PHE A 32 14.26 0.15 -0.86
N ASP A 33 14.71 1.38 -0.68
CA ASP A 33 14.87 1.97 0.63
C ASP A 33 13.53 2.59 1.07
N GLN A 34 12.88 1.94 2.03
CA GLN A 34 11.63 2.39 2.66
C GLN A 34 11.83 2.81 4.12
N THR A 35 13.05 3.13 4.51
CA THR A 35 13.43 3.49 5.89
C THR A 35 12.62 4.64 6.46
N SER A 36 12.11 5.54 5.60
CA SER A 36 11.31 6.70 6.01
C SER A 36 9.90 6.36 6.51
N PHE A 37 9.37 5.16 6.26
CA PHE A 37 8.07 4.77 6.81
C PHE A 37 8.04 4.92 8.33
N ALA A 38 6.93 5.46 8.85
CA ALA A 38 6.73 5.58 10.28
C ALA A 38 6.50 4.20 10.92
N LYS A 39 7.15 3.96 12.03
CA LYS A 39 7.09 2.72 12.79
C LYS A 39 6.78 3.04 14.23
N PHE A 40 5.65 2.56 14.73
CA PHE A 40 5.25 2.71 16.12
C PHE A 40 5.19 1.34 16.78
N ARG A 41 5.45 1.31 18.07
CA ARG A 41 5.23 0.13 18.90
C ARG A 41 4.18 0.45 19.94
N LEU A 42 3.19 -0.41 20.08
CA LEU A 42 2.23 -0.40 21.16
C LEU A 42 2.49 -1.63 22.03
N GLU A 43 2.77 -1.42 23.31
CA GLU A 43 3.15 -2.46 24.26
C GLU A 43 2.33 -2.37 25.55
N GLY A 44 2.01 -3.51 26.13
CA GLY A 44 1.37 -3.63 27.43
C GLY A 44 0.16 -4.55 27.43
N PRO A 45 -0.30 -4.95 28.62
CA PRO A 45 -1.40 -5.93 28.77
C PRO A 45 -2.70 -5.53 28.06
N ASP A 46 -2.94 -4.23 27.88
CA ASP A 46 -4.16 -3.71 27.24
C ASP A 46 -3.92 -3.31 25.77
N ALA A 47 -2.70 -3.52 25.22
CA ALA A 47 -2.32 -3.12 23.86
C ALA A 47 -3.21 -3.76 22.78
N GLU A 48 -3.53 -5.06 22.90
CA GLU A 48 -4.42 -5.76 21.96
C GLU A 48 -5.81 -5.11 21.94
N ARG A 49 -6.40 -4.85 23.09
CA ARG A 49 -7.73 -4.26 23.20
C ARG A 49 -7.77 -2.85 22.60
N VAL A 50 -6.81 -1.99 23.00
CA VAL A 50 -6.72 -0.61 22.47
C VAL A 50 -6.60 -0.62 20.95
N LEU A 51 -5.65 -1.41 20.43
CA LEU A 51 -5.37 -1.46 19.00
C LEU A 51 -6.53 -2.07 18.21
N ASN A 52 -7.21 -3.06 18.81
CA ASN A 52 -8.37 -3.69 18.20
C ASN A 52 -9.58 -2.77 18.12
N GLN A 53 -9.74 -1.86 19.09
CA GLN A 53 -10.77 -0.83 19.06
C GLN A 53 -10.52 0.24 18.00
N LEU A 54 -9.24 0.59 17.76
CA LEU A 54 -8.85 1.55 16.72
C LEU A 54 -8.97 0.98 15.30
N SER A 55 -8.62 -0.30 15.13
CA SER A 55 -8.47 -0.92 13.81
C SER A 55 -9.80 -1.42 13.27
N ALA A 56 -10.14 -1.11 12.02
CA ALA A 56 -11.32 -1.63 11.35
C ALA A 56 -11.26 -3.15 11.14
N ASN A 57 -10.04 -3.70 10.96
CA ASN A 57 -9.82 -5.14 10.87
C ASN A 57 -9.52 -5.75 12.25
N GLU A 58 -9.56 -7.08 12.33
CA GLU A 58 -9.24 -7.85 13.53
C GLU A 58 -7.72 -7.93 13.71
N VAL A 59 -7.20 -7.41 14.83
CA VAL A 59 -5.77 -7.46 15.17
C VAL A 59 -5.43 -8.42 16.31
N ALA A 60 -6.43 -9.04 16.95
CA ALA A 60 -6.25 -10.14 17.88
C ALA A 60 -5.95 -11.44 17.12
N VAL A 61 -4.78 -11.50 16.53
CA VAL A 61 -4.30 -12.58 15.65
C VAL A 61 -3.07 -13.26 16.29
N PRO A 62 -2.68 -14.46 15.85
CA PRO A 62 -1.46 -15.11 16.34
C PRO A 62 -0.21 -14.23 16.17
N VAL A 63 0.77 -14.41 17.09
CA VAL A 63 2.09 -13.79 16.98
C VAL A 63 2.73 -14.11 15.62
N GLY A 64 3.34 -13.11 15.00
CA GLY A 64 3.91 -13.18 13.65
C GLY A 64 2.94 -12.90 12.53
N LYS A 65 1.64 -12.70 12.78
CA LYS A 65 0.69 -12.27 11.75
C LYS A 65 0.76 -10.77 11.51
N ILE A 66 0.58 -10.39 10.23
CA ILE A 66 0.44 -9.01 9.76
C ILE A 66 -1.00 -8.80 9.35
N VAL A 67 -1.60 -7.72 9.80
CA VAL A 67 -2.96 -7.29 9.47
C VAL A 67 -2.90 -5.96 8.75
N TYR A 68 -3.43 -5.90 7.53
CA TYR A 68 -3.70 -4.64 6.84
C TYR A 68 -5.04 -4.08 7.33
N THR A 69 -5.06 -2.84 7.77
CA THR A 69 -6.24 -2.22 8.36
C THR A 69 -6.24 -0.71 8.19
N GLN A 70 -7.40 -0.11 8.35
CA GLN A 70 -7.58 1.34 8.47
C GLN A 70 -7.96 1.70 9.90
N TRP A 71 -7.51 2.87 10.36
CA TRP A 71 -8.11 3.59 11.48
C TRP A 71 -9.11 4.59 10.92
N LEU A 72 -10.26 4.69 11.55
CA LEU A 72 -11.39 5.46 11.04
C LEU A 72 -11.84 6.52 12.05
N ASN A 73 -12.41 7.60 11.53
CA ASN A 73 -13.17 8.53 12.35
C ASN A 73 -14.63 8.05 12.56
N ASP A 74 -15.39 8.75 13.38
CA ASP A 74 -16.78 8.38 13.71
C ASP A 74 -17.72 8.34 12.50
N ASN A 75 -17.38 9.04 11.42
CA ASN A 75 -18.11 9.05 10.16
C ASN A 75 -17.70 7.90 9.22
N GLY A 76 -16.75 7.06 9.62
CA GLY A 76 -16.21 5.97 8.81
C GLY A 76 -15.13 6.40 7.82
N GLY A 77 -14.65 7.64 7.87
CA GLY A 77 -13.57 8.14 7.02
C GLY A 77 -12.20 7.61 7.46
N ILE A 78 -11.30 7.42 6.49
CA ILE A 78 -9.99 6.77 6.68
C ILE A 78 -8.98 7.76 7.27
N GLU A 79 -8.78 7.72 8.57
CA GLU A 79 -7.76 8.51 9.26
C GLU A 79 -6.34 8.01 8.99
N ALA A 80 -6.13 6.70 8.99
CA ALA A 80 -4.85 6.09 8.66
C ALA A 80 -5.03 4.79 7.89
N ASP A 81 -4.07 4.48 7.01
CA ASP A 81 -3.98 3.25 6.23
C ASP A 81 -2.64 2.59 6.54
N LEU A 82 -2.67 1.42 7.19
CA LEU A 82 -1.50 0.90 7.85
C LEU A 82 -1.48 -0.63 7.99
N THR A 83 -0.34 -1.15 8.39
CA THR A 83 -0.20 -2.55 8.78
C THR A 83 0.09 -2.65 10.27
N VAL A 84 -0.48 -3.69 10.89
CA VAL A 84 -0.25 -4.07 12.28
C VAL A 84 0.37 -5.46 12.30
N THR A 85 1.54 -5.59 12.90
CA THR A 85 2.21 -6.88 13.13
C THR A 85 2.17 -7.22 14.61
N ARG A 86 1.61 -8.38 14.99
CA ARG A 86 1.72 -8.85 16.36
C ARG A 86 3.11 -9.47 16.59
N GLU A 87 3.95 -8.79 17.36
CA GLU A 87 5.33 -9.23 17.63
C GLU A 87 5.43 -10.17 18.85
N ALA A 88 4.55 -9.98 19.84
CA ALA A 88 4.42 -10.79 21.05
C ALA A 88 2.97 -10.76 21.55
N ASP A 89 2.69 -11.44 22.63
CA ASP A 89 1.33 -11.49 23.21
C ASP A 89 0.78 -10.10 23.54
N ASP A 90 1.65 -9.20 23.97
CA ASP A 90 1.35 -7.84 24.43
C ASP A 90 2.10 -6.75 23.65
N ARG A 91 2.64 -7.06 22.46
CA ARG A 91 3.44 -6.11 21.68
C ARG A 91 3.09 -6.15 20.19
N PHE A 92 2.83 -4.97 19.65
CA PHE A 92 2.46 -4.77 18.26
C PHE A 92 3.34 -3.72 17.60
N MET A 93 3.78 -3.98 16.37
CA MET A 93 4.41 -3.00 15.50
C MET A 93 3.39 -2.48 14.48
N ILE A 94 3.29 -1.17 14.37
CA ILE A 94 2.41 -0.44 13.45
C ILE A 94 3.30 0.27 12.44
N VAL A 95 3.01 0.09 11.15
CA VAL A 95 3.76 0.75 10.06
C VAL A 95 2.79 1.57 9.24
N THR A 96 3.09 2.86 9.07
CA THR A 96 2.29 3.82 8.33
C THR A 96 3.15 4.73 7.47
N ALA A 97 2.52 5.62 6.68
CA ALA A 97 3.22 6.50 5.77
C ALA A 97 4.13 7.52 6.51
N ALA A 98 5.28 7.82 5.93
CA ALA A 98 6.22 8.81 6.48
C ALA A 98 5.58 10.20 6.65
N ALA A 99 4.74 10.62 5.71
CA ALA A 99 4.10 11.93 5.72
C ALA A 99 3.11 12.13 6.88
N THR A 100 2.54 11.04 7.41
CA THR A 100 1.53 11.07 8.48
C THR A 100 2.07 10.68 9.84
N GLN A 101 3.38 10.46 9.99
CA GLN A 101 4.02 9.98 11.23
C GLN A 101 3.52 10.69 12.49
N VAL A 102 3.58 12.02 12.51
CA VAL A 102 3.21 12.81 13.70
C VAL A 102 1.72 12.69 13.99
N ARG A 103 0.88 12.78 12.95
CA ARG A 103 -0.57 12.71 13.05
C ARG A 103 -1.03 11.33 13.54
N ASP A 104 -0.54 10.27 12.91
CA ASP A 104 -0.95 8.89 13.23
C ASP A 104 -0.45 8.48 14.63
N PHE A 105 0.74 8.96 15.04
CA PHE A 105 1.23 8.73 16.39
C PHE A 105 0.39 9.44 17.45
N HIS A 106 -0.03 10.67 17.20
CA HIS A 106 -0.97 11.38 18.10
C HIS A 106 -2.32 10.69 18.14
N TRP A 107 -2.87 10.28 16.98
CA TRP A 107 -4.10 9.50 16.94
C TRP A 107 -4.03 8.25 17.82
N LEU A 108 -2.95 7.48 17.71
CA LEU A 108 -2.74 6.32 18.56
C LEU A 108 -2.72 6.68 20.06
N LYS A 109 -1.99 7.72 20.43
CA LYS A 109 -1.84 8.15 21.83
C LYS A 109 -3.15 8.67 22.43
N ASP A 110 -3.91 9.42 21.65
CA ASP A 110 -5.16 10.03 22.11
C ASP A 110 -6.26 8.99 22.38
N HIS A 111 -6.09 7.78 21.84
CA HIS A 111 -7.01 6.66 22.05
C HIS A 111 -6.53 5.63 23.10
N ILE A 112 -5.42 5.88 23.78
CA ILE A 112 -5.02 5.13 24.97
C ILE A 112 -5.68 5.79 26.18
N GLY A 113 -6.61 5.10 26.82
CA GLY A 113 -7.30 5.61 28.01
C GLY A 113 -6.36 5.77 29.21
N GLU A 114 -6.71 6.66 30.14
CA GLU A 114 -5.91 6.93 31.35
C GLU A 114 -5.67 5.68 32.20
N ASP A 115 -6.63 4.75 32.21
CA ASP A 115 -6.56 3.50 32.96
C ASP A 115 -5.93 2.34 32.16
N ASP A 116 -5.60 2.55 30.87
CA ASP A 116 -5.03 1.52 30.00
C ASP A 116 -3.54 1.31 30.30
N ARG A 117 -3.18 0.06 30.53
CA ARG A 117 -1.79 -0.37 30.70
C ARG A 117 -1.17 -0.65 29.34
N ALA A 118 -1.11 0.37 28.50
CA ALA A 118 -0.51 0.32 27.16
C ALA A 118 0.32 1.58 26.94
N ILE A 119 1.46 1.42 26.28
CA ILE A 119 2.40 2.50 25.97
C ILE A 119 2.68 2.50 24.47
N ALA A 120 2.45 3.65 23.82
CA ALA A 120 2.86 3.87 22.45
C ALA A 120 4.25 4.52 22.40
N VAL A 121 5.13 3.96 21.58
CA VAL A 121 6.50 4.46 21.36
C VAL A 121 6.74 4.63 19.86
N ASP A 122 7.21 5.81 19.45
CA ASP A 122 7.72 6.02 18.10
C ASP A 122 9.12 5.41 17.99
N VAL A 123 9.23 4.34 17.20
CA VAL A 123 10.48 3.60 16.95
C VAL A 123 10.98 3.78 15.51
N THR A 124 10.50 4.81 14.81
CA THR A 124 10.79 5.05 13.39
C THR A 124 12.29 5.04 13.09
N SER A 125 13.08 5.77 13.88
CA SER A 125 14.54 5.87 13.68
C SER A 125 15.32 4.65 14.19
N GLY A 126 14.66 3.71 14.86
CA GLY A 126 15.30 2.50 15.41
C GLY A 126 15.60 1.43 14.35
N SER A 127 15.00 1.51 13.17
CA SER A 127 15.18 0.50 12.12
C SER A 127 15.19 1.12 10.73
N ALA A 128 16.16 0.73 9.91
CA ALA A 128 16.05 0.86 8.46
C ALA A 128 15.04 -0.16 7.91
N VAL A 129 14.47 0.13 6.73
CA VAL A 129 13.56 -0.80 6.03
C VAL A 129 14.03 -0.96 4.59
N PHE A 130 14.43 -2.17 4.24
CA PHE A 130 14.80 -2.54 2.88
C PHE A 130 13.77 -3.50 2.31
N SER A 131 13.11 -3.12 1.20
CA SER A 131 12.14 -3.98 0.55
C SER A 131 12.79 -4.69 -0.64
N VAL A 132 12.86 -6.01 -0.57
CA VAL A 132 13.38 -6.88 -1.63
C VAL A 132 12.18 -7.52 -2.32
N MET A 133 11.89 -7.08 -3.54
CA MET A 133 10.65 -7.41 -4.27
C MET A 133 10.96 -7.91 -5.68
N GLY A 134 10.20 -8.91 -6.13
CA GLY A 134 10.29 -9.47 -7.48
C GLY A 134 10.24 -11.00 -7.47
N PRO A 135 10.04 -11.65 -8.63
CA PRO A 135 9.83 -13.10 -8.72
C PRO A 135 11.02 -13.92 -8.19
N ASN A 136 12.24 -13.38 -8.26
CA ASN A 136 13.45 -14.05 -7.79
C ASN A 136 13.87 -13.66 -6.37
N SER A 137 13.10 -12.80 -5.67
CA SER A 137 13.43 -12.31 -4.32
C SER A 137 13.61 -13.43 -3.29
N ARG A 138 12.79 -14.50 -3.35
CA ARG A 138 12.94 -15.67 -2.47
C ARG A 138 14.28 -16.38 -2.68
N THR A 139 14.59 -16.72 -3.92
CA THR A 139 15.84 -17.43 -4.25
C THR A 139 17.05 -16.62 -3.83
N PHE A 140 17.02 -15.32 -4.03
CA PHE A 140 18.08 -14.41 -3.65
C PHE A 140 18.23 -14.35 -2.10
N LEU A 141 17.16 -14.05 -1.38
CA LEU A 141 17.21 -13.95 0.08
C LEU A 141 17.57 -15.29 0.74
N GLN A 142 17.08 -16.42 0.20
CA GLN A 142 17.39 -17.75 0.73
C GLN A 142 18.88 -18.07 0.69
N ALA A 143 19.63 -17.52 -0.25
CA ALA A 143 21.09 -17.67 -0.31
C ALA A 143 21.81 -16.86 0.80
N LEU A 144 21.17 -15.86 1.38
CA LEU A 144 21.74 -14.95 2.38
C LEU A 144 21.32 -15.27 3.82
N THR A 145 20.36 -16.18 4.02
CA THR A 145 19.86 -16.56 5.35
C THR A 145 19.71 -18.07 5.49
N PRO A 146 20.00 -18.62 6.69
CA PRO A 146 19.71 -20.03 7.00
C PRO A 146 18.22 -20.28 7.25
N SER A 147 17.40 -19.24 7.42
CA SER A 147 15.97 -19.37 7.69
C SER A 147 15.23 -19.86 6.43
N ASP A 148 14.24 -20.74 6.63
CA ASP A 148 13.40 -21.23 5.52
C ASP A 148 12.39 -20.17 5.08
N LEU A 149 12.50 -19.70 3.83
CA LEU A 149 11.64 -18.70 3.21
C LEU A 149 10.57 -19.34 2.30
N SER A 150 10.34 -20.64 2.38
CA SER A 150 9.26 -21.33 1.64
C SER A 150 7.88 -20.78 1.99
N ASN A 151 6.87 -21.09 1.18
CA ASN A 151 5.49 -20.70 1.44
C ASN A 151 4.93 -21.33 2.71
N GLU A 152 5.38 -22.52 3.03
CA GLU A 152 4.99 -23.31 4.20
C GLU A 152 5.56 -22.70 5.49
N ALA A 153 6.84 -22.36 5.50
CA ALA A 153 7.53 -21.82 6.67
C ALA A 153 7.30 -20.31 6.85
N PHE A 154 7.12 -19.59 5.73
CA PHE A 154 6.95 -18.15 5.72
C PHE A 154 5.77 -17.71 4.84
N PRO A 155 4.50 -17.95 5.25
CA PRO A 155 3.32 -17.59 4.47
C PRO A 155 3.19 -16.08 4.25
N PHE A 156 2.51 -15.67 3.17
CA PHE A 156 2.16 -14.26 2.93
C PHE A 156 1.34 -13.68 4.09
N GLY A 157 1.62 -12.43 4.46
CA GLY A 157 1.00 -11.76 5.60
C GLY A 157 1.53 -12.24 6.94
N THR A 158 2.78 -12.70 6.99
CA THR A 158 3.49 -13.03 8.23
C THR A 158 4.82 -12.30 8.34
N SER A 159 5.30 -12.18 9.58
CA SER A 159 6.55 -11.54 9.96
C SER A 159 7.33 -12.46 10.89
N GLN A 160 8.61 -12.61 10.63
CA GLN A 160 9.52 -13.46 11.42
C GLN A 160 10.85 -12.76 11.61
N GLU A 161 11.55 -13.10 12.68
CA GLU A 161 12.96 -12.76 12.84
C GLU A 161 13.81 -13.78 12.09
N ILE A 162 14.75 -13.28 11.28
CA ILE A 162 15.71 -14.08 10.52
C ILE A 162 17.12 -13.54 10.73
N ASP A 163 18.12 -14.38 10.55
CA ASP A 163 19.51 -13.95 10.51
C ASP A 163 19.87 -13.54 9.08
N LEU A 164 20.43 -12.35 8.88
CA LEU A 164 20.85 -11.83 7.59
C LEU A 164 22.21 -11.16 7.73
N GLY A 165 23.23 -11.75 7.14
CA GLY A 165 24.61 -11.36 7.39
C GLY A 165 24.96 -11.50 8.87
N TYR A 166 25.38 -10.41 9.52
CA TYR A 166 25.70 -10.37 10.97
C TYR A 166 24.54 -9.79 11.81
N ALA A 167 23.40 -9.53 11.21
CA ALA A 167 22.26 -8.94 11.88
C ALA A 167 21.11 -9.93 12.05
N ARG A 168 20.43 -9.84 13.20
CA ARG A 168 19.10 -10.40 13.36
C ARG A 168 18.09 -9.33 12.99
N VAL A 169 17.31 -9.60 11.94
CA VAL A 169 16.37 -8.67 11.34
C VAL A 169 14.96 -9.22 11.39
N ARG A 170 13.96 -8.35 11.33
CA ARG A 170 12.58 -8.76 11.15
C ARG A 170 12.24 -8.69 9.67
N ALA A 171 11.88 -9.80 9.08
CA ALA A 171 11.36 -9.87 7.71
C ALA A 171 9.84 -9.98 7.75
N SER A 172 9.16 -9.19 6.94
CA SER A 172 7.70 -9.14 6.79
C SER A 172 7.33 -9.47 5.36
N ARG A 173 6.60 -10.58 5.14
CA ARG A 173 6.21 -10.99 3.79
C ARG A 173 4.95 -10.25 3.35
N VAL A 174 5.16 -9.06 2.83
CA VAL A 174 4.15 -8.13 2.31
C VAL A 174 4.67 -7.49 1.02
N THR A 175 3.83 -6.75 0.31
CA THR A 175 4.23 -6.05 -0.92
C THR A 175 3.41 -4.79 -1.13
N TYR A 176 4.03 -3.76 -1.66
CA TYR A 176 3.37 -2.57 -2.19
C TYR A 176 3.59 -2.41 -3.71
N VAL A 177 4.27 -3.38 -4.33
CA VAL A 177 4.56 -3.39 -5.78
C VAL A 177 3.81 -4.49 -6.54
N GLY A 178 3.16 -5.41 -5.83
CA GLY A 178 2.37 -6.49 -6.43
C GLY A 178 3.20 -7.69 -6.91
N GLU A 179 4.41 -7.85 -6.40
CA GLU A 179 5.28 -9.01 -6.60
C GLU A 179 5.56 -9.73 -5.28
N LEU A 180 6.09 -10.95 -5.37
CA LEU A 180 6.67 -11.66 -4.23
C LEU A 180 7.76 -10.81 -3.59
N GLY A 181 7.84 -10.79 -2.27
CA GLY A 181 8.93 -10.09 -1.58
C GLY A 181 8.76 -9.96 -0.09
N TRP A 182 9.73 -9.29 0.51
CA TRP A 182 9.82 -9.03 1.94
C TRP A 182 10.27 -7.59 2.20
N GLU A 183 9.65 -6.97 3.20
CA GLU A 183 10.19 -5.80 3.87
C GLU A 183 11.07 -6.27 5.03
N ILE A 184 12.33 -5.83 5.05
CA ILE A 184 13.33 -6.22 6.01
C ILE A 184 13.62 -5.06 6.94
N TYR A 185 13.18 -5.16 8.18
CA TYR A 185 13.38 -4.18 9.24
C TYR A 185 14.70 -4.49 9.96
N VAL A 186 15.66 -3.63 9.74
CA VAL A 186 17.05 -3.80 10.19
C VAL A 186 17.32 -2.82 11.32
N PRO A 187 17.82 -3.27 12.50
CA PRO A 187 18.26 -2.33 13.53
C PRO A 187 19.25 -1.32 12.94
N ALA A 188 19.10 -0.04 13.28
CA ALA A 188 19.79 1.07 12.60
C ALA A 188 21.32 0.89 12.58
N GLU A 189 21.92 0.33 13.63
CA GLU A 189 23.35 0.05 13.73
C GLU A 189 23.87 -0.98 12.74
N PHE A 190 23.01 -1.85 12.21
CA PHE A 190 23.35 -2.87 11.21
C PHE A 190 22.97 -2.48 9.78
N ALA A 191 22.30 -1.32 9.59
CA ALA A 191 21.71 -0.95 8.30
C ALA A 191 22.72 -0.95 7.15
N ALA A 192 23.88 -0.33 7.33
CA ALA A 192 24.91 -0.28 6.29
C ALA A 192 25.45 -1.70 5.96
N GLY A 193 25.73 -2.52 6.99
CA GLY A 193 26.22 -3.87 6.79
C GLY A 193 25.22 -4.79 6.08
N VAL A 194 23.92 -4.67 6.40
CA VAL A 194 22.87 -5.44 5.72
C VAL A 194 22.67 -4.93 4.29
N PHE A 195 22.71 -3.61 4.06
CA PHE A 195 22.66 -3.06 2.72
C PHE A 195 23.82 -3.59 1.86
N ASP A 196 25.04 -3.64 2.40
CA ASP A 196 26.19 -4.22 1.73
C ASP A 196 25.97 -5.71 1.39
N VAL A 197 25.43 -6.49 2.32
CA VAL A 197 25.09 -7.91 2.08
C VAL A 197 24.06 -8.05 0.95
N LEU A 198 23.07 -7.17 0.89
CA LEU A 198 22.04 -7.19 -0.15
C LEU A 198 22.54 -6.72 -1.52
N THR A 199 23.64 -5.94 -1.59
CA THR A 199 24.11 -5.32 -2.85
C THR A 199 25.46 -5.80 -3.34
N GLN A 200 26.30 -6.41 -2.48
CA GLN A 200 27.68 -6.77 -2.78
C GLN A 200 27.87 -8.25 -3.17
N ASP A 201 26.82 -8.99 -3.35
CA ASP A 201 26.90 -10.45 -3.57
C ASP A 201 27.76 -10.84 -4.81
N GLY A 202 28.23 -9.91 -5.64
CA GLY A 202 29.11 -10.22 -6.77
C GLY A 202 28.55 -11.29 -7.73
N SER A 203 27.36 -11.78 -7.47
CA SER A 203 26.61 -12.67 -8.33
C SER A 203 25.94 -11.86 -9.45
N ASP A 204 25.71 -12.50 -10.59
CA ASP A 204 24.93 -11.92 -11.70
C ASP A 204 23.47 -11.59 -11.32
N ARG A 205 23.12 -11.64 -10.02
CA ARG A 205 21.77 -11.50 -9.47
C ARG A 205 21.65 -10.46 -8.35
N SER A 206 22.52 -9.45 -8.29
CA SER A 206 22.35 -8.34 -7.37
C SER A 206 21.03 -7.61 -7.66
N PRO A 207 20.23 -7.25 -6.66
CA PRO A 207 18.99 -6.51 -6.86
C PRO A 207 19.24 -5.17 -7.56
N HIS A 208 18.34 -4.78 -8.46
CA HIS A 208 18.33 -3.43 -8.99
C HIS A 208 17.86 -2.47 -7.90
N LEU A 209 18.61 -1.40 -7.69
CA LEU A 209 18.15 -0.30 -6.82
C LEU A 209 16.98 0.39 -7.51
N ALA A 210 15.84 0.44 -6.85
CA ALA A 210 14.62 1.01 -7.41
C ALA A 210 14.12 2.15 -6.54
N GLY A 211 13.70 3.24 -7.18
CA GLY A 211 13.24 4.45 -6.52
C GLY A 211 11.72 4.59 -6.50
N TYR A 212 11.31 5.76 -6.01
CA TYR A 212 9.89 6.05 -5.73
C TYR A 212 9.03 6.14 -7.00
N HIS A 213 9.60 6.55 -8.14
CA HIS A 213 8.86 6.60 -9.41
C HIS A 213 8.51 5.19 -9.92
N ALA A 214 9.44 4.26 -9.83
CA ALA A 214 9.18 2.86 -10.15
C ALA A 214 8.16 2.25 -9.18
N LEU A 215 8.32 2.49 -7.87
CA LEU A 215 7.37 2.03 -6.85
C LEU A 215 5.96 2.53 -7.14
N ASN A 216 5.81 3.82 -7.50
CA ASN A 216 4.51 4.41 -7.80
C ASN A 216 3.89 3.82 -9.08
N SER A 217 4.69 3.56 -10.13
CA SER A 217 4.23 2.87 -11.32
C SER A 217 3.76 1.43 -11.01
N LEU A 218 4.53 0.69 -10.22
CA LEU A 218 4.23 -0.69 -9.82
C LEU A 218 2.94 -0.78 -8.98
N ARG A 219 2.79 0.08 -7.95
CA ARG A 219 1.59 0.09 -7.10
C ARG A 219 0.35 0.49 -7.88
N MET A 220 0.50 1.43 -8.86
CA MET A 220 -0.59 1.89 -9.69
C MET A 220 -1.16 0.76 -10.55
N GLU A 221 -0.33 -0.08 -11.16
CA GLU A 221 -0.79 -1.24 -11.92
C GLU A 221 -1.60 -2.22 -11.07
N LYS A 222 -1.26 -2.31 -9.78
CA LYS A 222 -1.91 -3.16 -8.78
C LYS A 222 -3.14 -2.50 -8.13
N GLY A 223 -3.40 -1.23 -8.45
CA GLY A 223 -4.49 -0.46 -7.84
C GLY A 223 -4.32 -0.29 -6.33
N TYR A 224 -3.10 -0.33 -5.79
CA TYR A 224 -2.84 -0.06 -4.37
C TYR A 224 -2.96 1.45 -4.09
N ARG A 225 -3.67 1.78 -3.01
CA ARG A 225 -4.01 3.15 -2.64
C ARG A 225 -2.84 3.84 -1.97
N HIS A 226 -2.81 5.14 -2.14
CA HIS A 226 -1.88 6.03 -1.46
C HIS A 226 -2.69 6.98 -0.57
N TRP A 227 -2.48 6.91 0.75
CA TRP A 227 -3.15 7.81 1.68
C TRP A 227 -2.71 9.26 1.46
N GLY A 228 -3.68 10.17 1.48
CA GLY A 228 -3.50 11.59 1.14
C GLY A 228 -3.71 11.91 -0.34
N HIS A 229 -3.86 10.90 -1.20
CA HIS A 229 -4.21 11.06 -2.60
C HIS A 229 -5.47 10.25 -2.97
N ASP A 230 -5.40 8.93 -2.88
CA ASP A 230 -6.50 8.03 -3.25
C ASP A 230 -7.51 7.80 -2.13
N ILE A 231 -7.09 7.99 -0.91
CA ILE A 231 -7.88 7.83 0.31
C ILE A 231 -7.51 8.90 1.33
N THR A 232 -8.54 9.47 1.98
CA THR A 232 -8.44 10.57 2.94
C THR A 232 -9.48 10.39 4.05
N PRO A 233 -9.54 11.25 5.09
CA PRO A 233 -10.60 11.21 6.07
C PRO A 233 -12.04 11.45 5.53
N ASP A 234 -12.16 11.91 4.28
CA ASP A 234 -13.45 12.11 3.61
C ASP A 234 -13.91 10.86 2.85
N ASP A 235 -13.06 9.83 2.76
CA ASP A 235 -13.32 8.59 2.02
C ASP A 235 -13.51 7.43 2.98
N THR A 236 -14.50 6.57 2.70
CA THR A 236 -14.72 5.37 3.50
C THR A 236 -14.05 4.14 2.86
N PRO A 237 -13.74 3.09 3.65
CA PRO A 237 -13.24 1.84 3.08
C PRO A 237 -14.18 1.21 2.04
N LEU A 238 -15.49 1.42 2.15
CA LEU A 238 -16.46 0.90 1.18
C LEU A 238 -16.37 1.63 -0.14
N GLU A 239 -16.27 2.95 -0.13
CA GLU A 239 -16.04 3.76 -1.33
C GLU A 239 -14.71 3.45 -1.97
N ALA A 240 -13.65 3.31 -1.15
CA ALA A 240 -12.30 3.01 -1.59
C ALA A 240 -12.08 1.56 -2.06
N GLY A 241 -13.09 0.66 -1.96
CA GLY A 241 -12.95 -0.75 -2.32
C GLY A 241 -12.08 -1.55 -1.35
N LEU A 242 -11.98 -1.11 -0.09
CA LEU A 242 -11.22 -1.74 1.00
C LEU A 242 -12.10 -2.52 1.98
N GLY A 243 -13.34 -2.82 1.60
CA GLY A 243 -14.30 -3.55 2.43
C GLY A 243 -13.82 -4.94 2.90
N PHE A 244 -12.82 -5.53 2.23
CA PHE A 244 -12.19 -6.79 2.64
C PHE A 244 -11.32 -6.64 3.91
N ALA A 245 -10.89 -5.43 4.24
CA ALA A 245 -10.08 -5.10 5.41
C ALA A 245 -10.94 -4.69 6.62
N ILE A 246 -12.24 -5.00 6.63
CA ILE A 246 -13.17 -4.70 7.71
C ILE A 246 -13.62 -5.98 8.40
N ALA A 247 -13.37 -6.10 9.69
CA ALA A 247 -13.86 -7.20 10.53
C ALA A 247 -15.29 -6.92 11.04
N TRP A 248 -16.28 -7.18 10.18
CA TRP A 248 -17.70 -6.89 10.45
C TRP A 248 -18.25 -7.53 11.71
N ASN A 249 -17.76 -8.72 12.05
CA ASN A 249 -18.26 -9.54 13.17
C ASN A 249 -17.45 -9.31 14.47
N LYS A 250 -16.59 -8.28 14.52
CA LYS A 250 -15.83 -7.93 15.72
C LYS A 250 -16.79 -7.60 16.87
N PRO A 251 -16.74 -8.32 18.02
CA PRO A 251 -17.76 -8.22 19.05
C PRO A 251 -17.82 -6.84 19.71
N ASP A 252 -16.65 -6.28 20.03
CA ASP A 252 -16.54 -4.97 20.69
C ASP A 252 -16.59 -3.79 19.71
N GLY A 253 -16.76 -4.08 18.42
CA GLY A 253 -16.77 -3.07 17.38
C GLY A 253 -15.41 -2.42 17.12
N PHE A 254 -15.44 -1.25 16.50
CA PHE A 254 -14.29 -0.37 16.24
C PHE A 254 -14.83 1.03 15.93
N ILE A 255 -13.97 2.04 16.01
CA ILE A 255 -14.34 3.43 15.69
C ILE A 255 -14.84 3.51 14.23
N GLY A 256 -16.00 4.17 14.02
CA GLY A 256 -16.61 4.31 12.69
C GLY A 256 -17.45 3.12 12.21
N LYS A 257 -17.55 2.01 12.98
CA LYS A 257 -18.30 0.80 12.58
C LYS A 257 -19.76 1.11 12.23
N ASP A 258 -20.45 1.89 13.06
CA ASP A 258 -21.89 2.19 12.86
C ASP A 258 -22.14 2.98 11.57
N ALA A 259 -21.25 3.88 11.21
CA ALA A 259 -21.30 4.61 9.95
C ALA A 259 -21.15 3.67 8.76
N LEU A 260 -20.17 2.75 8.81
CA LEU A 260 -19.97 1.77 7.76
C LEU A 260 -21.10 0.74 7.64
N VAL A 261 -21.74 0.35 8.76
CA VAL A 261 -22.91 -0.54 8.73
C VAL A 261 -24.07 0.14 7.98
N ARG A 262 -24.37 1.41 8.31
CA ARG A 262 -25.39 2.18 7.59
C ARG A 262 -25.05 2.32 6.10
N GLN A 263 -23.80 2.64 5.78
CA GLN A 263 -23.37 2.80 4.40
C GLN A 263 -23.45 1.48 3.61
N ARG A 264 -23.15 0.34 4.24
CA ARG A 264 -23.30 -0.98 3.63
C ARG A 264 -24.74 -1.33 3.30
N GLU A 265 -25.69 -0.92 4.16
CA GLU A 265 -27.12 -1.15 3.96
C GLU A 265 -27.70 -0.27 2.84
N THR A 266 -27.25 0.98 2.75
CA THR A 266 -27.75 1.95 1.77
C THR A 266 -26.99 1.91 0.43
N GLY A 267 -25.80 1.32 0.41
CA GLY A 267 -24.85 1.40 -0.69
C GLY A 267 -24.04 2.70 -0.68
N VAL A 268 -23.06 2.79 -1.56
CA VAL A 268 -22.21 3.97 -1.75
C VAL A 268 -22.57 4.69 -3.03
N SER A 269 -22.59 6.03 -3.00
CA SER A 269 -22.87 6.86 -4.17
C SER A 269 -21.65 7.15 -5.04
N ARG A 270 -20.43 6.80 -4.58
CA ARG A 270 -19.18 6.90 -5.35
C ARG A 270 -18.28 5.71 -5.07
N ARG A 271 -17.44 5.37 -6.05
CA ARG A 271 -16.49 4.25 -5.95
C ARG A 271 -15.15 4.64 -6.53
N LEU A 272 -14.09 4.27 -5.80
CA LEU A 272 -12.74 4.29 -6.35
C LEU A 272 -12.61 3.22 -7.42
N VAL A 273 -12.17 3.61 -8.60
CA VAL A 273 -11.94 2.74 -9.75
C VAL A 273 -10.52 2.90 -10.27
N GLN A 274 -10.05 1.90 -10.99
CA GLN A 274 -8.85 2.02 -11.80
C GLN A 274 -9.25 2.34 -13.24
N LEU A 275 -8.53 3.28 -13.85
CA LEU A 275 -8.74 3.73 -15.22
C LEU A 275 -7.45 3.55 -16.03
N ALA A 276 -7.59 3.27 -17.31
CA ALA A 276 -6.48 3.18 -18.25
C ALA A 276 -6.86 3.92 -19.56
N LEU A 277 -6.03 4.88 -19.97
CA LEU A 277 -6.23 5.54 -21.26
C LEU A 277 -6.08 4.54 -22.41
N GLU A 278 -6.94 4.65 -23.41
CA GLU A 278 -6.84 3.88 -24.65
C GLU A 278 -6.04 4.67 -25.69
N ASP A 279 -5.12 3.97 -26.37
CA ASP A 279 -4.34 4.49 -27.50
C ASP A 279 -3.77 5.91 -27.31
N SER A 280 -3.25 6.21 -26.10
CA SER A 280 -2.71 7.53 -25.76
C SER A 280 -1.34 7.43 -25.13
N ASP A 281 -0.44 8.30 -25.55
CA ASP A 281 0.88 8.54 -24.93
C ASP A 281 0.84 9.66 -23.87
N LYS A 282 -0.35 10.21 -23.58
CA LYS A 282 -0.54 11.23 -22.56
C LYS A 282 -0.40 10.62 -21.16
N LEU A 283 0.28 11.34 -20.30
CA LEU A 283 0.44 10.94 -18.91
C LEU A 283 -0.69 11.54 -18.07
N LEU A 284 -1.20 10.73 -17.15
CA LEU A 284 -2.10 11.14 -16.07
C LEU A 284 -1.27 11.42 -14.82
N TYR A 285 -1.70 12.41 -14.05
CA TYR A 285 -1.09 12.79 -12.77
C TYR A 285 -2.11 12.69 -11.63
N HIS A 286 -3.03 13.64 -11.57
CA HIS A 286 -4.15 13.73 -10.63
C HIS A 286 -5.05 14.91 -11.01
N ASN A 287 -6.28 14.89 -10.51
CA ASN A 287 -7.31 15.93 -10.71
C ASN A 287 -7.71 16.11 -12.18
N GLU A 288 -7.45 15.13 -13.05
CA GLU A 288 -8.04 15.11 -14.38
C GLU A 288 -9.53 14.74 -14.29
N PRO A 289 -10.43 15.51 -14.94
CA PRO A 289 -11.87 15.22 -14.93
C PRO A 289 -12.20 13.86 -15.55
N ILE A 290 -13.04 13.09 -14.88
CA ILE A 290 -13.57 11.81 -15.35
C ILE A 290 -14.99 12.05 -15.89
N TRP A 291 -15.19 11.72 -17.15
CA TRP A 291 -16.47 11.79 -17.82
C TRP A 291 -17.05 10.40 -18.02
N ARG A 292 -18.36 10.25 -17.78
CA ARG A 292 -19.10 9.02 -18.04
C ARG A 292 -20.35 9.37 -18.85
N ASP A 293 -20.50 8.78 -20.05
CA ASP A 293 -21.64 9.02 -20.95
C ASP A 293 -21.86 10.51 -21.22
N GLY A 294 -20.79 11.32 -21.28
CA GLY A 294 -20.81 12.76 -21.49
C GLY A 294 -21.07 13.62 -20.26
N ALA A 295 -21.31 13.04 -19.07
CA ALA A 295 -21.48 13.74 -17.80
C ALA A 295 -20.19 13.69 -16.98
N LEU A 296 -19.85 14.78 -16.28
CA LEU A 296 -18.76 14.82 -15.31
C LEU A 296 -19.17 14.02 -14.06
N VAL A 297 -18.38 12.98 -13.72
CA VAL A 297 -18.70 12.08 -12.62
C VAL A 297 -17.61 12.02 -11.53
N GLY A 298 -16.50 12.70 -11.72
CA GLY A 298 -15.43 12.75 -10.74
C GLY A 298 -14.10 13.21 -11.31
N GLU A 299 -13.04 12.91 -10.59
CA GLU A 299 -11.68 13.25 -10.97
C GLU A 299 -10.70 12.15 -10.58
N THR A 300 -9.52 12.13 -11.20
CA THR A 300 -8.43 11.22 -10.85
C THR A 300 -7.78 11.67 -9.55
N SER A 301 -7.43 10.72 -8.70
CA SER A 301 -6.70 10.96 -7.44
C SER A 301 -5.19 10.72 -7.59
N SER A 302 -4.83 9.77 -8.44
CA SER A 302 -3.44 9.43 -8.80
C SER A 302 -3.36 9.05 -10.26
N GLY A 303 -2.23 9.36 -10.90
CA GLY A 303 -1.93 8.94 -12.25
C GLY A 303 -0.47 8.54 -12.41
N MET A 304 -0.20 7.54 -13.25
CA MET A 304 1.15 7.09 -13.59
C MET A 304 1.14 6.23 -14.84
N TRP A 305 2.27 6.20 -15.55
CA TRP A 305 2.47 5.24 -16.62
C TRP A 305 2.74 3.84 -16.05
N GLY A 306 1.96 2.86 -16.45
CA GLY A 306 2.15 1.45 -16.14
C GLY A 306 3.10 0.80 -17.14
N HIS A 307 4.37 0.60 -16.76
CA HIS A 307 5.39 0.10 -17.70
C HIS A 307 5.19 -1.37 -18.11
N THR A 308 4.49 -2.18 -17.29
CA THR A 308 4.12 -3.55 -17.69
C THR A 308 2.92 -3.54 -18.64
N LEU A 309 1.89 -2.73 -18.31
CA LEU A 309 0.66 -2.63 -19.08
C LEU A 309 0.80 -1.76 -20.33
N GLN A 310 1.88 -0.96 -20.42
CA GLN A 310 2.15 -0.01 -21.51
C GLN A 310 1.00 0.96 -21.74
N GLN A 311 0.41 1.48 -20.65
CA GLN A 311 -0.71 2.40 -20.65
C GLN A 311 -0.57 3.45 -19.54
N SER A 312 -1.14 4.62 -19.77
CA SER A 312 -1.33 5.60 -18.71
C SER A 312 -2.51 5.20 -17.85
N LEU A 313 -2.25 5.06 -16.55
CA LEU A 313 -3.19 4.56 -15.56
C LEU A 313 -3.56 5.67 -14.57
N ALA A 314 -4.77 5.60 -14.04
CA ALA A 314 -5.20 6.42 -12.93
C ALA A 314 -6.01 5.62 -11.91
N LEU A 315 -6.04 6.09 -10.68
CA LEU A 315 -7.11 5.86 -9.71
C LEU A 315 -7.98 7.12 -9.64
N GLY A 316 -9.26 6.96 -9.36
CA GLY A 316 -10.16 8.10 -9.21
C GLY A 316 -11.54 7.65 -8.75
N TYR A 317 -12.29 8.59 -8.19
CA TYR A 317 -13.66 8.30 -7.78
C TYR A 317 -14.64 8.59 -8.89
N VAL A 318 -15.57 7.66 -9.10
CA VAL A 318 -16.72 7.79 -9.99
C VAL A 318 -17.99 7.86 -9.16
N ALA A 319 -18.71 8.97 -9.25
CA ALA A 319 -19.97 9.20 -8.55
C ALA A 319 -21.18 8.83 -9.42
N ASN A 320 -22.22 8.29 -8.76
CA ASN A 320 -23.55 8.19 -9.30
C ASN A 320 -24.44 9.19 -8.56
N HIS A 321 -24.75 10.31 -9.19
CA HIS A 321 -25.54 11.39 -8.58
C HIS A 321 -27.00 11.02 -8.38
N ASP A 322 -27.50 9.99 -9.07
CA ASP A 322 -28.88 9.55 -9.04
C ASP A 322 -29.10 8.26 -8.23
N GLY A 323 -28.03 7.67 -7.66
CA GLY A 323 -28.16 6.42 -6.94
C GLY A 323 -26.85 5.81 -6.44
N ILE A 324 -26.79 4.49 -6.47
CA ILE A 324 -25.65 3.72 -5.97
C ILE A 324 -24.63 3.54 -7.09
N ALA A 325 -23.35 3.74 -6.79
CA ALA A 325 -22.24 3.46 -7.69
C ALA A 325 -21.79 1.99 -7.53
N ASP A 326 -22.65 1.05 -7.90
CA ASP A 326 -22.34 -0.38 -7.88
C ASP A 326 -21.56 -0.84 -9.13
N ALA A 327 -21.24 -2.14 -9.18
CA ALA A 327 -20.53 -2.70 -10.33
C ALA A 327 -21.32 -2.55 -11.62
N GLY A 328 -22.65 -2.71 -11.58
CA GLY A 328 -23.51 -2.55 -12.76
C GLY A 328 -23.47 -1.12 -13.33
N TYR A 329 -23.49 -0.11 -12.44
CA TYR A 329 -23.33 1.28 -12.85
C TYR A 329 -21.95 1.56 -13.45
N ILE A 330 -20.90 1.07 -12.79
CA ILE A 330 -19.52 1.30 -13.26
C ILE A 330 -19.28 0.61 -14.62
N ASP A 331 -19.65 -0.65 -14.76
CA ASP A 331 -19.36 -1.45 -15.97
C ASP A 331 -20.21 -1.06 -17.20
N ALA A 332 -21.37 -0.45 -16.99
CA ALA A 332 -22.26 -0.06 -18.09
C ALA A 332 -21.90 1.27 -18.77
N GLY A 333 -21.02 2.09 -18.17
CA GLY A 333 -20.70 3.43 -18.67
C GLY A 333 -19.58 3.43 -19.71
N THR A 334 -19.61 4.45 -20.58
CA THR A 334 -18.48 4.80 -21.47
C THR A 334 -17.69 5.94 -20.83
N TYR A 335 -16.38 5.76 -20.68
CA TYR A 335 -15.53 6.67 -19.92
C TYR A 335 -14.55 7.43 -20.79
N GLU A 336 -14.31 8.67 -20.41
CA GLU A 336 -13.26 9.53 -20.95
C GLU A 336 -12.57 10.26 -19.79
N ILE A 337 -11.27 10.53 -19.95
CA ILE A 337 -10.52 11.41 -19.04
C ILE A 337 -10.10 12.65 -19.80
N GLU A 338 -10.32 13.82 -19.21
CA GLU A 338 -9.95 15.08 -19.84
C GLU A 338 -8.53 15.49 -19.44
N VAL A 339 -7.62 15.46 -20.42
CA VAL A 339 -6.22 15.84 -20.27
C VAL A 339 -5.92 17.06 -21.11
N ALA A 340 -5.53 18.17 -20.48
CA ALA A 340 -5.21 19.43 -21.16
C ALA A 340 -6.31 19.89 -22.15
N GLY A 341 -7.59 19.77 -21.76
CA GLY A 341 -8.75 20.18 -22.55
C GLY A 341 -9.14 19.19 -23.66
N GLN A 342 -8.56 18.00 -23.69
CA GLN A 342 -8.91 16.92 -24.62
C GLN A 342 -9.50 15.74 -23.85
N ARG A 343 -10.69 15.27 -24.25
CA ARG A 343 -11.28 14.05 -23.72
C ARG A 343 -10.72 12.85 -24.46
N LEU A 344 -10.14 11.94 -23.72
CA LEU A 344 -9.48 10.73 -24.22
C LEU A 344 -10.24 9.51 -23.70
N PRO A 345 -10.57 8.54 -24.56
CA PRO A 345 -11.24 7.31 -24.14
C PRO A 345 -10.45 6.56 -23.07
N ALA A 346 -11.16 6.02 -22.10
CA ALA A 346 -10.56 5.27 -20.99
C ALA A 346 -11.36 4.01 -20.66
N ARG A 347 -10.66 2.93 -20.37
CA ARG A 347 -11.25 1.74 -19.75
C ARG A 347 -11.32 1.92 -18.24
N VAL A 348 -12.36 1.39 -17.63
CA VAL A 348 -12.57 1.40 -16.18
C VAL A 348 -12.56 -0.02 -15.62
N SER A 349 -12.14 -0.17 -14.37
CA SER A 349 -12.23 -1.44 -13.64
C SER A 349 -12.32 -1.22 -12.13
N LEU A 350 -13.13 -2.05 -11.46
CA LEU A 350 -13.12 -2.18 -10.00
C LEU A 350 -12.01 -3.12 -9.50
N GLN A 351 -11.37 -3.86 -10.40
CA GLN A 351 -10.26 -4.76 -10.11
C GLN A 351 -8.97 -4.20 -10.73
N PRO A 352 -7.81 -4.47 -10.15
CA PRO A 352 -6.55 -4.06 -10.75
C PRO A 352 -6.36 -4.68 -12.13
N PHE A 353 -5.84 -3.92 -13.08
CA PHE A 353 -5.52 -4.43 -14.42
C PHE A 353 -4.35 -5.41 -14.42
N TYR A 354 -3.43 -5.28 -13.45
CA TYR A 354 -2.30 -6.20 -13.30
C TYR A 354 -2.57 -7.23 -12.19
N ASP A 355 -2.42 -8.51 -12.48
CA ASP A 355 -2.55 -9.64 -11.55
C ASP A 355 -3.74 -9.50 -10.57
N PRO A 356 -4.99 -9.40 -11.05
CA PRO A 356 -6.17 -9.14 -10.21
C PRO A 356 -6.40 -10.23 -9.15
N LYS A 357 -5.86 -11.43 -9.35
CA LYS A 357 -5.97 -12.56 -8.40
C LYS A 357 -4.81 -12.62 -7.39
N SER A 358 -3.85 -11.69 -7.46
CA SER A 358 -2.65 -11.65 -6.60
C SER A 358 -1.87 -12.97 -6.56
N LEU A 359 -1.73 -13.63 -7.72
CA LEU A 359 -0.99 -14.89 -7.84
C LEU A 359 0.52 -14.67 -7.68
N ARG A 360 1.04 -13.57 -8.23
CA ARG A 360 2.46 -13.24 -8.17
C ARG A 360 2.92 -12.91 -6.74
N VAL A 361 2.08 -12.24 -5.98
CA VAL A 361 2.35 -11.89 -4.57
C VAL A 361 2.46 -13.15 -3.69
N LYS A 362 1.72 -14.20 -4.04
CA LYS A 362 1.63 -15.45 -3.26
C LYS A 362 2.52 -16.56 -3.82
N ALA A 363 3.29 -16.28 -4.85
CA ALA A 363 4.15 -17.24 -5.53
C ALA A 363 5.19 -17.91 -4.61
#